data_ae1393f64c63438bb3fb5a26a0b6c175
#
_entry.id   ae1393f64c63438bb3fb5a26a0b6c175
#
_cell.length_a   1.000
_cell.length_b   1.000
_cell.length_c   1.000
_cell.angle_alpha   90.00
_cell.angle_beta   90.00
_cell.angle_gamma   90.00
#
_symmetry.space_group_name_H-M   'P 1'
#
loop_
_entity.id
_entity.type
_entity.pdbx_description
1 polymer ?
#
loop_
_entity_poly.entity_id
_entity_poly.type
_entity_poly.pdbx_seq_one_letter_code
_entity_poly.pdbx_strand_id
1 'polypeptide(L)'
;EMASNRMQELEDQEMADSKVLKLTEFVTANELATMMDVSVNQVIATCMSIGIMVSINQRLDAETINLVAEEFGFKTEYVSAEVAQAIVEEEDAPEDLQPRAPIVTVMGHVDHGKTSLLDYIRKANVIAGEAGGITQHIGAYNVQLEDGRRITFLDTPGHEAFTAMRARGAKVTDIAIIIVAADDNVMPQTKEAINHAMAAGVPIVFAINKVDKPTANPDKIKEELAAMNYLVEEWGGKYQSQDISAKKGMGVEDLLEKVLLEAEMLDLKANPDRNATGSIIESSLDKGRGYVATVLVSNGTLKVGDIVLAGTSYGRVKAMFNERNQRIKEAGPSEPALVLGLNGAPAAGDTFHVVESDQEAREITNKREQLAREQGLRTQKILTLDELGRRIALGNFQELNIIVKGDVDGSVEALSDSLIKLSTEQIQVNVIHKGVGAISESDVSLAAASDAIIVGFQVRPSGAAAKMAEQEGVDIRKYSVIYDAIEEVKAAMEGMLAPELKEQITATIEIREVFNITKVGLVAGAMVKTGKVKRSDKARLIRDGIVIFTGNINALKRFKDDVKEVGTNFECGISLVNCNDMK
;
A
#
# COMPACT_ATOMS: atom_id res chain seq x y z
N GLU A 1 11.36 47.42 -29.57
CA GLU A 1 10.59 46.34 -30.23
C GLU A 1 11.26 44.97 -30.09
N MET A 2 12.57 44.81 -30.42
CA MET A 2 13.28 43.53 -30.26
C MET A 2 13.41 43.03 -28.79
N ALA A 3 13.60 43.94 -27.84
CA ALA A 3 13.69 43.58 -26.42
C ALA A 3 12.32 43.19 -25.82
N SER A 4 11.25 43.85 -26.29
CA SER A 4 9.87 43.55 -25.86
C SER A 4 9.38 42.21 -26.39
N ASN A 5 9.71 41.87 -27.65
CA ASN A 5 9.37 40.54 -28.22
C ASN A 5 10.14 39.42 -27.55
N ARG A 6 11.38 39.63 -27.14
CA ARG A 6 12.19 38.64 -26.45
C ARG A 6 11.73 38.42 -25.01
N MET A 7 11.21 39.46 -24.34
CA MET A 7 10.57 39.33 -23.04
C MET A 7 9.22 38.57 -23.13
N GLN A 8 8.45 38.86 -24.16
CA GLN A 8 7.18 38.16 -24.41
C GLN A 8 7.39 36.69 -24.77
N GLU A 9 8.41 36.37 -25.57
CA GLU A 9 8.80 34.99 -25.89
C GLU A 9 9.30 34.25 -24.64
N LEU A 10 9.99 34.90 -23.71
CA LEU A 10 10.42 34.32 -22.44
C LEU A 10 9.26 34.13 -21.48
N GLU A 11 8.32 35.05 -21.38
CA GLU A 11 7.10 34.92 -20.57
C GLU A 11 6.17 33.83 -21.13
N ASP A 12 6.06 33.71 -22.45
CA ASP A 12 5.29 32.62 -23.09
C ASP A 12 5.94 31.25 -22.91
N GLN A 13 7.29 31.19 -22.91
CA GLN A 13 8.04 29.97 -22.59
C GLN A 13 7.92 29.59 -21.10
N GLU A 14 8.04 30.54 -20.18
CA GLU A 14 7.83 30.27 -18.74
C GLU A 14 6.39 29.85 -18.44
N MET A 15 5.38 30.41 -19.12
CA MET A 15 3.99 29.96 -18.99
C MET A 15 3.74 28.59 -19.61
N ALA A 16 4.43 28.23 -20.68
CA ALA A 16 4.35 26.90 -21.27
C ALA A 16 5.04 25.84 -20.39
N ASP A 17 6.20 26.16 -19.83
CA ASP A 17 6.94 25.28 -18.90
C ASP A 17 6.22 25.11 -17.56
N SER A 18 5.45 26.12 -17.11
CA SER A 18 4.64 26.02 -15.88
C SER A 18 3.46 25.04 -15.99
N LYS A 19 3.04 24.69 -17.22
CA LYS A 19 1.97 23.72 -17.49
C LYS A 19 2.46 22.31 -17.74
N VAL A 20 3.75 22.05 -17.66
CA VAL A 20 4.32 20.70 -17.78
C VAL A 20 4.57 20.14 -16.38
N LEU A 21 3.88 19.06 -16.07
CA LEU A 21 4.07 18.32 -14.81
C LEU A 21 5.15 17.25 -15.00
N LYS A 22 6.27 17.39 -14.29
CA LYS A 22 7.31 16.35 -14.23
C LYS A 22 6.97 15.37 -13.13
N LEU A 23 6.60 14.15 -13.50
CA LEU A 23 6.03 13.14 -12.62
C LEU A 23 6.91 11.89 -12.57
N THR A 24 6.89 11.19 -11.42
CA THR A 24 7.32 9.79 -11.33
C THR A 24 6.12 8.87 -11.57
N GLU A 25 6.35 7.64 -11.96
CA GLU A 25 5.28 6.65 -11.98
C GLU A 25 4.72 6.44 -10.55
N PHE A 26 3.39 6.29 -10.42
CA PHE A 26 2.68 6.05 -9.15
C PHE A 26 2.61 7.22 -8.15
N VAL A 27 2.35 8.41 -8.65
CA VAL A 27 2.01 9.58 -7.82
C VAL A 27 0.65 9.38 -7.15
N THR A 28 0.49 9.84 -5.90
CA THR A 28 -0.81 9.80 -5.21
C THR A 28 -1.76 10.90 -5.70
N ALA A 29 -3.07 10.71 -5.53
CA ALA A 29 -4.06 11.73 -5.88
C ALA A 29 -3.81 13.07 -5.17
N ASN A 30 -3.32 13.03 -3.92
CA ASN A 30 -2.99 14.22 -3.16
C ASN A 30 -1.73 14.93 -3.69
N GLU A 31 -0.69 14.19 -4.06
CA GLU A 31 0.53 14.75 -4.67
C GLU A 31 0.22 15.38 -6.03
N LEU A 32 -0.57 14.71 -6.87
CA LEU A 32 -0.99 15.23 -8.17
C LEU A 32 -1.81 16.53 -8.01
N ALA A 33 -2.75 16.57 -7.06
CA ALA A 33 -3.52 17.76 -6.74
C ALA A 33 -2.62 18.92 -6.31
N THR A 34 -1.62 18.66 -5.46
CA THR A 34 -0.66 19.66 -4.99
C THR A 34 0.21 20.19 -6.14
N MET A 35 0.64 19.32 -7.05
CA MET A 35 1.45 19.71 -8.21
C MET A 35 0.67 20.56 -9.21
N MET A 36 -0.64 20.33 -9.34
CA MET A 36 -1.54 21.12 -10.22
C MET A 36 -2.14 22.34 -9.53
N ASP A 37 -1.85 22.56 -8.24
CA ASP A 37 -2.44 23.64 -7.42
C ASP A 37 -3.98 23.62 -7.41
N VAL A 38 -4.54 22.41 -7.34
CA VAL A 38 -5.99 22.16 -7.25
C VAL A 38 -6.33 21.42 -5.98
N SER A 39 -7.62 21.44 -5.57
CA SER A 39 -8.03 20.66 -4.41
C SER A 39 -8.05 19.16 -4.74
N VAL A 40 -7.63 18.33 -3.78
CA VAL A 40 -7.64 16.86 -3.94
C VAL A 40 -9.04 16.32 -4.24
N ASN A 41 -10.09 17.00 -3.74
CA ASN A 41 -11.48 16.63 -4.01
C ASN A 41 -11.86 16.81 -5.49
N GLN A 42 -11.29 17.79 -6.17
CA GLN A 42 -11.47 17.97 -7.61
C GLN A 42 -10.81 16.85 -8.40
N VAL A 43 -9.61 16.46 -8.02
CA VAL A 43 -8.91 15.31 -8.62
C VAL A 43 -9.70 14.01 -8.45
N ILE A 44 -10.21 13.76 -7.23
CA ILE A 44 -11.04 12.59 -6.95
C ILE A 44 -12.35 12.63 -7.74
N ALA A 45 -13.01 13.79 -7.84
CA ALA A 45 -14.23 13.96 -8.63
C ALA A 45 -14.00 13.69 -10.11
N THR A 46 -12.86 14.13 -10.65
CA THR A 46 -12.45 13.85 -12.04
C THR A 46 -12.18 12.37 -12.25
N CYS A 47 -11.47 11.71 -11.34
CA CYS A 47 -11.29 10.25 -11.38
C CYS A 47 -12.62 9.50 -11.33
N MET A 48 -13.56 9.93 -10.49
CA MET A 48 -14.90 9.33 -10.42
C MET A 48 -15.70 9.54 -11.72
N SER A 49 -15.56 10.69 -12.38
CA SER A 49 -16.22 10.96 -13.67
C SER A 49 -15.71 10.04 -14.80
N ILE A 50 -14.47 9.58 -14.70
CA ILE A 50 -13.84 8.61 -15.63
C ILE A 50 -14.18 7.15 -15.23
N GLY A 51 -14.84 6.96 -14.07
CA GLY A 51 -15.24 5.63 -13.58
C GLY A 51 -14.21 4.96 -12.66
N ILE A 52 -13.20 5.69 -12.20
CA ILE A 52 -12.15 5.18 -11.32
C ILE A 52 -12.41 5.71 -9.90
N MET A 53 -12.65 4.81 -8.95
CA MET A 53 -12.78 5.18 -7.54
C MET A 53 -11.40 5.22 -6.89
N VAL A 54 -10.99 6.40 -6.44
CA VAL A 54 -9.70 6.61 -5.79
C VAL A 54 -9.87 7.28 -4.42
N SER A 55 -8.99 6.94 -3.49
CA SER A 55 -8.86 7.62 -2.21
C SER A 55 -7.77 8.70 -2.25
N ILE A 56 -7.76 9.59 -1.28
CA ILE A 56 -6.85 10.76 -1.19
C ILE A 56 -5.37 10.35 -1.30
N ASN A 57 -4.99 9.25 -0.67
CA ASN A 57 -3.60 8.77 -0.61
C ASN A 57 -3.36 7.55 -1.51
N GLN A 58 -4.28 7.25 -2.40
CA GLN A 58 -4.12 6.16 -3.35
C GLN A 58 -3.19 6.58 -4.47
N ARG A 59 -2.25 5.70 -4.81
CA ARG A 59 -1.40 5.88 -5.99
C ARG A 59 -2.23 5.70 -7.25
N LEU A 60 -1.98 6.59 -8.20
CA LEU A 60 -2.59 6.57 -9.52
C LEU A 60 -1.62 5.92 -10.50
N ASP A 61 -2.16 5.20 -11.45
CA ASP A 61 -1.39 4.69 -12.58
C ASP A 61 -1.13 5.81 -13.62
N ALA A 62 -0.15 5.59 -14.48
CA ALA A 62 0.26 6.57 -15.47
C ALA A 62 -0.89 6.99 -16.41
N GLU A 63 -1.78 6.08 -16.73
CA GLU A 63 -2.91 6.32 -17.62
C GLU A 63 -3.94 7.25 -16.96
N THR A 64 -4.27 6.99 -15.71
CA THR A 64 -5.15 7.84 -14.90
C THR A 64 -4.54 9.22 -14.66
N ILE A 65 -3.24 9.29 -14.36
CA ILE A 65 -2.51 10.56 -14.18
C ILE A 65 -2.59 11.40 -15.44
N ASN A 66 -2.34 10.82 -16.62
CA ASN A 66 -2.41 11.52 -17.88
C ASN A 66 -3.80 12.10 -18.16
N LEU A 67 -4.85 11.29 -17.98
CA LEU A 67 -6.23 11.71 -18.19
C LEU A 67 -6.64 12.84 -17.24
N VAL A 68 -6.28 12.75 -15.98
CA VAL A 68 -6.58 13.78 -14.98
C VAL A 68 -5.80 15.07 -15.28
N ALA A 69 -4.51 14.98 -15.58
CA ALA A 69 -3.69 16.13 -15.88
C ALA A 69 -4.18 16.86 -17.16
N GLU A 70 -4.57 16.13 -18.18
CA GLU A 70 -5.11 16.68 -19.43
C GLU A 70 -6.43 17.43 -19.19
N GLU A 71 -7.32 16.91 -18.34
CA GLU A 71 -8.57 17.59 -17.96
C GLU A 71 -8.33 18.95 -17.26
N PHE A 72 -7.26 19.06 -16.48
CA PHE A 72 -6.84 20.31 -15.85
C PHE A 72 -5.92 21.18 -16.75
N GLY A 73 -5.66 20.75 -17.99
CA GLY A 73 -4.87 21.52 -18.97
C GLY A 73 -3.35 21.44 -18.76
N PHE A 74 -2.87 20.43 -18.05
CA PHE A 74 -1.45 20.15 -17.86
C PHE A 74 -0.97 19.05 -18.80
N LYS A 75 0.29 19.13 -19.23
CA LYS A 75 0.99 18.05 -19.91
C LYS A 75 1.83 17.28 -18.89
N THR A 76 1.82 15.98 -18.99
CA THR A 76 2.62 15.11 -18.14
C THR A 76 3.93 14.75 -18.83
N GLU A 77 5.02 14.84 -18.11
CA GLU A 77 6.33 14.39 -18.53
C GLU A 77 6.89 13.48 -17.44
N TYR A 78 7.05 12.21 -17.76
CA TYR A 78 7.57 11.26 -16.79
C TYR A 78 9.09 11.36 -16.72
N VAL A 79 9.63 11.52 -15.51
CA VAL A 79 11.08 11.64 -15.25
C VAL A 79 11.85 10.44 -15.78
N SER A 80 11.24 9.27 -15.77
CA SER A 80 11.79 8.08 -16.41
C SER A 80 11.96 8.24 -17.93
N ALA A 81 11.10 9.00 -18.60
CA ALA A 81 11.22 9.26 -20.04
C ALA A 81 12.37 10.22 -20.40
N GLU A 82 12.58 11.29 -19.60
CA GLU A 82 13.74 12.20 -19.82
C GLU A 82 15.08 11.53 -19.54
N VAL A 83 15.10 10.58 -18.62
CA VAL A 83 16.33 9.86 -18.23
C VAL A 83 16.53 8.60 -19.09
N ALA A 84 15.45 7.98 -19.59
CA ALA A 84 15.55 6.94 -20.61
C ALA A 84 16.11 7.48 -21.94
N GLN A 85 15.87 8.75 -22.25
CA GLN A 85 16.52 9.42 -23.41
C GLN A 85 18.04 9.59 -23.25
N ALA A 86 18.57 9.51 -22.02
CA ALA A 86 20.03 9.53 -21.78
C ALA A 86 20.67 8.15 -21.99
N ILE A 87 19.89 7.08 -21.95
CA ILE A 87 20.35 5.72 -22.26
C ILE A 87 19.64 5.34 -23.56
N VAL A 88 20.38 5.43 -24.67
CA VAL A 88 19.88 5.01 -25.98
C VAL A 88 19.70 3.49 -25.94
N GLU A 89 18.45 3.02 -25.93
CA GLU A 89 18.17 1.61 -26.17
C GLU A 89 18.47 1.32 -27.65
N GLU A 90 19.52 0.56 -27.89
CA GLU A 90 19.81 0.06 -29.22
C GLU A 90 18.76 -0.99 -29.58
N GLU A 91 18.08 -0.80 -30.71
CA GLU A 91 17.19 -1.82 -31.26
C GLU A 91 18.00 -3.03 -31.74
N ASP A 92 17.63 -4.22 -31.28
CA ASP A 92 18.30 -5.44 -31.68
C ASP A 92 17.98 -5.82 -33.13
N ALA A 93 18.99 -6.26 -33.87
CA ALA A 93 18.77 -6.82 -35.20
C ALA A 93 17.98 -8.14 -35.09
N PRO A 94 17.00 -8.42 -35.98
CA PRO A 94 16.21 -9.63 -35.93
C PRO A 94 17.03 -10.92 -36.00
N GLU A 95 18.25 -10.85 -36.54
CA GLU A 95 19.19 -11.97 -36.68
C GLU A 95 19.84 -12.36 -35.37
N ASP A 96 19.95 -11.44 -34.42
CA ASP A 96 20.60 -11.64 -33.12
C ASP A 96 19.62 -12.14 -32.03
N LEU A 97 18.31 -12.17 -32.35
CA LEU A 97 17.28 -12.58 -31.42
C LEU A 97 17.20 -14.11 -31.28
N GLN A 98 17.29 -14.58 -30.04
CA GLN A 98 17.14 -15.98 -29.68
C GLN A 98 15.90 -16.19 -28.81
N PRO A 99 15.25 -17.38 -28.85
CA PRO A 99 14.16 -17.70 -27.95
C PRO A 99 14.59 -17.63 -26.49
N ARG A 100 13.76 -17.04 -25.63
CA ARG A 100 13.98 -17.00 -24.19
C ARG A 100 12.89 -17.71 -23.41
N ALA A 101 13.19 -18.09 -22.18
CA ALA A 101 12.20 -18.66 -21.28
C ALA A 101 11.09 -17.65 -20.96
N PRO A 102 9.82 -18.08 -20.83
CA PRO A 102 8.75 -17.22 -20.39
C PRO A 102 8.92 -16.87 -18.92
N ILE A 103 8.55 -15.63 -18.58
CA ILE A 103 8.45 -15.15 -17.20
C ILE A 103 6.98 -15.24 -16.81
N VAL A 104 6.68 -16.02 -15.78
CA VAL A 104 5.32 -16.35 -15.36
C VAL A 104 5.10 -15.90 -13.92
N THR A 105 4.13 -15.04 -13.70
CA THR A 105 3.75 -14.60 -12.36
C THR A 105 2.55 -15.38 -11.85
N VAL A 106 2.61 -15.87 -10.63
CA VAL A 106 1.50 -16.56 -9.95
C VAL A 106 0.82 -15.58 -9.01
N MET A 107 -0.45 -15.32 -9.24
CA MET A 107 -1.26 -14.36 -8.50
C MET A 107 -2.56 -15.01 -8.00
N GLY A 108 -3.20 -14.40 -7.02
CA GLY A 108 -4.48 -14.84 -6.47
C GLY A 108 -4.61 -14.54 -4.98
N HIS A 109 -5.72 -14.93 -4.41
CA HIS A 109 -6.02 -14.69 -3.00
C HIS A 109 -5.08 -15.47 -2.06
N VAL A 110 -4.95 -14.99 -0.83
CA VAL A 110 -4.30 -15.71 0.27
C VAL A 110 -5.00 -17.06 0.46
N ASP A 111 -4.25 -18.10 0.82
CA ASP A 111 -4.75 -19.47 1.06
C ASP A 111 -5.32 -20.22 -0.16
N HIS A 112 -5.33 -19.64 -1.36
CA HIS A 112 -5.72 -20.36 -2.58
C HIS A 112 -4.65 -21.35 -3.08
N GLY A 113 -3.45 -21.34 -2.48
CA GLY A 113 -2.42 -22.34 -2.69
C GLY A 113 -1.33 -21.95 -3.69
N LYS A 114 -1.06 -20.65 -3.87
CA LYS A 114 0.05 -20.14 -4.70
C LYS A 114 1.39 -20.77 -4.34
N THR A 115 1.80 -20.59 -3.07
CA THR A 115 3.07 -21.09 -2.58
C THR A 115 3.13 -22.61 -2.63
N SER A 116 2.01 -23.31 -2.36
CA SER A 116 1.93 -24.77 -2.50
C SER A 116 2.17 -25.25 -3.94
N LEU A 117 1.67 -24.50 -4.93
CA LEU A 117 1.90 -24.80 -6.33
C LEU A 117 3.38 -24.61 -6.69
N LEU A 118 3.97 -23.51 -6.29
CA LEU A 118 5.38 -23.21 -6.55
C LEU A 118 6.33 -24.16 -5.81
N ASP A 119 6.02 -24.53 -4.56
CA ASP A 119 6.74 -25.54 -3.81
C ASP A 119 6.73 -26.90 -4.51
N TYR A 120 5.57 -27.29 -5.05
CA TYR A 120 5.46 -28.52 -5.81
C TYR A 120 6.34 -28.47 -7.08
N ILE A 121 6.26 -27.39 -7.85
CA ILE A 121 7.04 -27.21 -9.08
C ILE A 121 8.55 -27.20 -8.77
N ARG A 122 8.95 -26.55 -7.71
CA ARG A 122 10.37 -26.48 -7.27
C ARG A 122 10.85 -27.73 -6.55
N LYS A 123 9.96 -28.59 -6.12
CA LYS A 123 10.26 -29.73 -5.21
C LYS A 123 10.95 -29.26 -3.91
N ALA A 124 10.49 -28.12 -3.36
CA ALA A 124 11.01 -27.48 -2.16
C ALA A 124 9.84 -27.16 -1.20
N ASN A 125 10.12 -27.04 0.09
CA ASN A 125 9.11 -26.68 1.08
C ASN A 125 9.43 -25.28 1.66
N VAL A 126 8.91 -24.24 1.04
CA VAL A 126 9.11 -22.84 1.45
C VAL A 126 8.08 -22.41 2.50
N ILE A 127 6.85 -22.91 2.44
CA ILE A 127 5.76 -22.57 3.36
C ILE A 127 6.17 -22.70 4.83
N ALA A 128 6.93 -23.74 5.16
CA ALA A 128 7.37 -23.98 6.54
C ALA A 128 8.35 -22.95 7.09
N GLY A 129 8.98 -22.15 6.21
CA GLY A 129 9.98 -21.13 6.59
C GLY A 129 9.42 -19.69 6.64
N GLU A 130 8.23 -19.45 6.13
CA GLU A 130 7.66 -18.11 6.08
C GLU A 130 6.91 -17.73 7.37
N ALA A 131 7.13 -16.51 7.86
CA ALA A 131 6.45 -15.99 9.04
C ALA A 131 4.94 -15.84 8.80
N GLY A 132 4.13 -16.35 9.71
CA GLY A 132 2.67 -16.34 9.58
C GLY A 132 2.11 -17.32 8.54
N GLY A 133 2.96 -18.11 7.87
CA GLY A 133 2.55 -19.07 6.84
C GLY A 133 2.04 -18.44 5.54
N ILE A 134 2.37 -17.18 5.30
CA ILE A 134 1.98 -16.41 4.11
C ILE A 134 3.20 -15.83 3.40
N THR A 135 3.15 -15.75 2.08
CA THR A 135 4.19 -15.09 1.28
C THR A 135 4.13 -13.58 1.46
N GLN A 136 5.25 -12.98 1.86
CA GLN A 136 5.36 -11.54 2.11
C GLN A 136 6.41 -10.85 1.23
N HIS A 137 7.21 -11.62 0.48
CA HIS A 137 8.24 -11.14 -0.43
C HIS A 137 7.99 -11.62 -1.85
N ILE A 138 8.51 -10.90 -2.85
CA ILE A 138 8.51 -11.39 -4.22
C ILE A 138 9.67 -12.37 -4.38
N GLY A 139 9.36 -13.61 -4.73
CA GLY A 139 10.37 -14.63 -5.10
C GLY A 139 10.50 -14.77 -6.60
N ALA A 140 11.71 -14.94 -7.10
CA ALA A 140 11.98 -15.25 -8.51
C ALA A 140 12.76 -16.55 -8.63
N TYR A 141 12.26 -17.48 -9.44
CA TYR A 141 12.80 -18.83 -9.55
C TYR A 141 12.86 -19.27 -11.02
N ASN A 142 14.00 -19.80 -11.44
CA ASN A 142 14.12 -20.44 -12.75
C ASN A 142 13.96 -21.96 -12.58
N VAL A 143 13.01 -22.54 -13.27
CA VAL A 143 12.71 -23.97 -13.21
C VAL A 143 12.96 -24.60 -14.57
N GLN A 144 13.73 -25.68 -14.60
CA GLN A 144 13.92 -26.51 -15.78
C GLN A 144 13.01 -27.73 -15.69
N LEU A 145 12.19 -27.91 -16.71
CA LEU A 145 11.33 -29.08 -16.86
C LEU A 145 12.12 -30.32 -17.29
N GLU A 146 11.52 -31.49 -17.19
CA GLU A 146 12.15 -32.77 -17.53
C GLU A 146 12.57 -32.87 -19.01
N ASP A 147 11.87 -32.16 -19.89
CA ASP A 147 12.15 -32.05 -21.33
C ASP A 147 13.22 -31.01 -21.69
N GLY A 148 13.77 -30.30 -20.70
CA GLY A 148 14.81 -29.28 -20.86
C GLY A 148 14.28 -27.86 -21.08
N ARG A 149 12.97 -27.66 -21.30
CA ARG A 149 12.37 -26.33 -21.38
C ARG A 149 12.47 -25.62 -20.02
N ARG A 150 12.59 -24.30 -20.02
CA ARG A 150 12.72 -23.48 -18.80
C ARG A 150 11.57 -22.51 -18.67
N ILE A 151 11.16 -22.27 -17.44
CA ILE A 151 10.16 -21.26 -17.06
C ILE A 151 10.72 -20.51 -15.86
N THR A 152 10.61 -19.19 -15.89
CA THR A 152 10.93 -18.35 -14.73
C THR A 152 9.65 -17.94 -14.03
N PHE A 153 9.51 -18.32 -12.78
CA PHE A 153 8.34 -17.99 -11.95
C PHE A 153 8.62 -16.81 -11.05
N LEU A 154 7.63 -15.93 -10.93
CA LEU A 154 7.56 -14.89 -9.93
C LEU A 154 6.42 -15.19 -8.95
N ASP A 155 6.74 -15.32 -7.67
CA ASP A 155 5.75 -15.45 -6.60
C ASP A 155 5.43 -14.08 -6.01
N THR A 156 4.16 -13.69 -6.00
CA THR A 156 3.71 -12.41 -5.46
C THR A 156 2.82 -12.61 -4.25
N PRO A 157 2.96 -11.78 -3.19
CA PRO A 157 2.08 -11.85 -2.04
C PRO A 157 0.61 -11.66 -2.40
N GLY A 158 -0.28 -12.46 -1.80
CA GLY A 158 -1.72 -12.42 -2.09
C GLY A 158 -2.52 -11.40 -1.26
N HIS A 159 -1.93 -10.84 -0.22
CA HIS A 159 -2.60 -9.91 0.68
C HIS A 159 -2.81 -8.52 0.02
N GLU A 160 -3.92 -7.86 0.33
CA GLU A 160 -4.27 -6.53 -0.23
C GLU A 160 -3.19 -5.45 0.00
N ALA A 161 -2.47 -5.50 1.13
CA ALA A 161 -1.38 -4.57 1.43
C ALA A 161 -0.26 -4.59 0.38
N PHE A 162 -0.11 -5.67 -0.39
CA PHE A 162 0.95 -5.85 -1.38
C PHE A 162 0.52 -5.56 -2.83
N THR A 163 -0.44 -4.66 -3.03
CA THR A 163 -0.94 -4.26 -4.36
C THR A 163 0.18 -3.79 -5.30
N ALA A 164 1.11 -2.98 -4.80
CA ALA A 164 2.25 -2.50 -5.59
C ALA A 164 3.16 -3.64 -6.06
N MET A 165 3.38 -4.66 -5.24
CA MET A 165 4.16 -5.85 -5.62
C MET A 165 3.46 -6.66 -6.72
N ARG A 166 2.13 -6.80 -6.69
CA ARG A 166 1.38 -7.47 -7.76
C ARG A 166 1.43 -6.69 -9.06
N ALA A 167 1.28 -5.38 -9.01
CA ALA A 167 1.40 -4.52 -10.18
C ALA A 167 2.79 -4.61 -10.83
N ARG A 168 3.86 -4.66 -10.03
CA ARG A 168 5.23 -4.89 -10.53
C ARG A 168 5.39 -6.27 -11.15
N GLY A 169 4.90 -7.30 -10.46
CA GLY A 169 4.90 -8.65 -10.99
C GLY A 169 4.24 -8.69 -12.38
N ALA A 170 3.09 -8.07 -12.55
CA ALA A 170 2.40 -8.02 -13.84
C ALA A 170 3.20 -7.28 -14.93
N LYS A 171 3.89 -6.18 -14.61
CA LYS A 171 4.68 -5.41 -15.58
C LYS A 171 5.88 -6.18 -16.17
N VAL A 172 6.50 -7.05 -15.40
CA VAL A 172 7.72 -7.78 -15.83
C VAL A 172 7.43 -9.17 -16.35
N THR A 173 6.16 -9.57 -16.34
CA THR A 173 5.74 -10.93 -16.69
C THR A 173 5.27 -11.04 -18.15
N ASP A 174 5.43 -12.20 -18.71
CA ASP A 174 4.92 -12.54 -20.05
C ASP A 174 3.55 -13.23 -19.96
N ILE A 175 3.32 -14.02 -18.92
CA ILE A 175 2.08 -14.78 -18.71
C ILE A 175 1.74 -14.73 -17.20
N ALA A 176 0.48 -14.51 -16.88
CA ALA A 176 -0.03 -14.56 -15.51
C ALA A 176 -0.82 -15.84 -15.24
N ILE A 177 -0.49 -16.57 -14.19
CA ILE A 177 -1.29 -17.65 -13.65
C ILE A 177 -2.14 -17.07 -12.51
N ILE A 178 -3.45 -17.09 -12.68
CA ILE A 178 -4.40 -16.70 -11.64
C ILE A 178 -4.94 -17.95 -10.97
N ILE A 179 -4.58 -18.13 -9.70
CA ILE A 179 -4.99 -19.30 -8.92
C ILE A 179 -6.26 -19.00 -8.11
N VAL A 180 -7.23 -19.89 -8.21
CA VAL A 180 -8.50 -19.81 -7.47
C VAL A 180 -8.76 -21.15 -6.81
N ALA A 181 -9.16 -21.17 -5.54
CA ALA A 181 -9.50 -22.40 -4.87
C ALA A 181 -10.92 -22.87 -5.26
N ALA A 182 -11.05 -24.14 -5.63
CA ALA A 182 -12.33 -24.73 -6.03
C ALA A 182 -13.35 -24.90 -4.88
N ASP A 183 -12.89 -24.78 -3.64
CA ASP A 183 -13.70 -24.85 -2.41
C ASP A 183 -14.09 -23.46 -1.87
N ASP A 184 -13.79 -22.41 -2.60
CA ASP A 184 -14.05 -21.01 -2.21
C ASP A 184 -14.74 -20.25 -3.38
N ASN A 185 -14.69 -18.92 -3.36
CA ASN A 185 -15.23 -18.06 -4.40
C ASN A 185 -14.12 -17.23 -5.05
N VAL A 186 -14.45 -16.50 -6.11
CA VAL A 186 -13.52 -15.50 -6.68
C VAL A 186 -13.45 -14.29 -5.76
N MET A 187 -12.39 -14.23 -4.97
CA MET A 187 -12.16 -13.22 -3.94
C MET A 187 -11.74 -11.85 -4.53
N PRO A 188 -11.88 -10.73 -3.77
CA PRO A 188 -11.50 -9.39 -4.23
C PRO A 188 -10.05 -9.29 -4.71
N GLN A 189 -9.09 -9.92 -4.02
CA GLN A 189 -7.68 -9.93 -4.43
C GLN A 189 -7.45 -10.71 -5.74
N THR A 190 -8.30 -11.71 -6.03
CA THR A 190 -8.26 -12.40 -7.32
C THR A 190 -8.73 -11.47 -8.45
N LYS A 191 -9.78 -10.69 -8.22
CA LYS A 191 -10.26 -9.68 -9.18
C LYS A 191 -9.20 -8.61 -9.42
N GLU A 192 -8.54 -8.15 -8.37
CA GLU A 192 -7.43 -7.21 -8.45
C GLU A 192 -6.27 -7.77 -9.27
N ALA A 193 -5.89 -9.04 -9.03
CA ALA A 193 -4.84 -9.72 -9.80
C ALA A 193 -5.18 -9.82 -11.29
N ILE A 194 -6.42 -10.14 -11.63
CA ILE A 194 -6.90 -10.15 -13.01
C ILE A 194 -6.81 -8.76 -13.62
N ASN A 195 -7.23 -7.73 -12.90
CA ASN A 195 -7.16 -6.34 -13.39
C ASN A 195 -5.72 -5.90 -13.65
N HIS A 196 -4.77 -6.25 -12.77
CA HIS A 196 -3.34 -5.96 -12.99
C HIS A 196 -2.79 -6.66 -14.23
N ALA A 197 -3.12 -7.93 -14.44
CA ALA A 197 -2.70 -8.67 -15.63
C ALA A 197 -3.32 -8.08 -16.90
N MET A 198 -4.59 -7.69 -16.87
CA MET A 198 -5.27 -7.05 -18.00
C MET A 198 -4.69 -5.67 -18.32
N ALA A 199 -4.42 -4.86 -17.29
CA ALA A 199 -3.81 -3.53 -17.45
C ALA A 199 -2.39 -3.63 -18.03
N ALA A 200 -1.65 -4.68 -17.69
CA ALA A 200 -0.33 -4.96 -18.26
C ALA A 200 -0.40 -5.60 -19.66
N GLY A 201 -1.58 -5.95 -20.17
CA GLY A 201 -1.76 -6.62 -21.46
C GLY A 201 -1.23 -8.05 -21.51
N VAL A 202 -1.17 -8.72 -20.38
CA VAL A 202 -0.56 -10.05 -20.20
C VAL A 202 -1.62 -11.15 -20.36
N PRO A 203 -1.37 -12.22 -21.14
CA PRO A 203 -2.22 -13.40 -21.20
C PRO A 203 -2.41 -14.04 -19.82
N ILE A 204 -3.64 -14.49 -19.55
CA ILE A 204 -4.02 -15.09 -18.27
C ILE A 204 -4.33 -16.57 -18.47
N VAL A 205 -3.79 -17.41 -17.60
CA VAL A 205 -4.14 -18.83 -17.45
C VAL A 205 -4.74 -19.03 -16.06
N PHE A 206 -5.95 -19.55 -15.98
CA PHE A 206 -6.60 -19.82 -14.71
C PHE A 206 -6.19 -21.20 -14.17
N ALA A 207 -5.78 -21.26 -12.92
CA ALA A 207 -5.52 -22.50 -12.20
C ALA A 207 -6.56 -22.67 -11.09
N ILE A 208 -7.47 -23.63 -11.27
CA ILE A 208 -8.51 -23.95 -10.29
C ILE A 208 -7.95 -25.02 -9.36
N ASN A 209 -7.53 -24.61 -8.18
CA ASN A 209 -6.80 -25.44 -7.22
C ASN A 209 -7.73 -26.12 -6.19
N LYS A 210 -7.17 -27.08 -5.46
CA LYS A 210 -7.83 -27.84 -4.39
C LYS A 210 -9.00 -28.72 -4.87
N VAL A 211 -8.94 -29.19 -6.12
CA VAL A 211 -9.98 -30.08 -6.66
C VAL A 211 -10.09 -31.43 -5.96
N ASP A 212 -9.10 -31.79 -5.13
CA ASP A 212 -9.08 -32.99 -4.32
C ASP A 212 -9.96 -32.93 -3.06
N LYS A 213 -10.49 -31.74 -2.72
CA LYS A 213 -11.38 -31.59 -1.58
C LYS A 213 -12.81 -32.03 -1.90
N PRO A 214 -13.54 -32.61 -0.91
CA PRO A 214 -14.93 -33.04 -1.13
C PRO A 214 -15.89 -31.87 -1.42
N THR A 215 -15.55 -30.66 -0.97
CA THR A 215 -16.32 -29.43 -1.18
C THR A 215 -15.96 -28.70 -2.46
N ALA A 216 -15.01 -29.21 -3.24
CA ALA A 216 -14.54 -28.57 -4.46
C ALA A 216 -15.62 -28.57 -5.56
N ASN A 217 -15.84 -27.41 -6.15
CA ASN A 217 -16.73 -27.22 -7.29
C ASN A 217 -16.06 -26.34 -8.35
N PRO A 218 -15.23 -26.93 -9.24
CA PRO A 218 -14.55 -26.17 -10.31
C PRO A 218 -15.52 -25.46 -11.24
N ASP A 219 -16.67 -26.06 -11.55
CA ASP A 219 -17.65 -25.48 -12.47
C ASP A 219 -18.25 -24.18 -11.94
N LYS A 220 -18.46 -24.07 -10.61
CA LYS A 220 -18.90 -22.85 -9.97
C LYS A 220 -17.89 -21.71 -10.17
N ILE A 221 -16.60 -21.99 -10.04
CA ILE A 221 -15.55 -20.99 -10.29
C ILE A 221 -15.55 -20.55 -11.75
N LYS A 222 -15.71 -21.49 -12.69
CA LYS A 222 -15.81 -21.17 -14.12
C LYS A 222 -17.04 -20.31 -14.43
N GLU A 223 -18.18 -20.55 -13.74
CA GLU A 223 -19.38 -19.69 -13.83
C GLU A 223 -19.13 -18.27 -13.30
N GLU A 224 -18.47 -18.14 -12.15
CA GLU A 224 -18.12 -16.84 -11.58
C GLU A 224 -17.16 -16.05 -12.49
N LEU A 225 -16.18 -16.72 -13.09
CA LEU A 225 -15.27 -16.11 -14.07
C LEU A 225 -16.02 -15.69 -15.34
N ALA A 226 -16.92 -16.53 -15.84
CA ALA A 226 -17.76 -16.21 -17.00
C ALA A 226 -18.68 -14.99 -16.75
N ALA A 227 -19.23 -14.87 -15.53
CA ALA A 227 -20.01 -13.71 -15.10
C ALA A 227 -19.20 -12.39 -15.10
N MET A 228 -17.88 -12.49 -14.96
CA MET A 228 -16.94 -11.36 -15.06
C MET A 228 -16.37 -11.15 -16.47
N ASN A 229 -16.93 -11.81 -17.49
CA ASN A 229 -16.46 -11.81 -18.89
C ASN A 229 -15.12 -12.55 -19.13
N TYR A 230 -14.73 -13.45 -18.25
CA TYR A 230 -13.54 -14.31 -18.40
C TYR A 230 -13.97 -15.75 -18.70
N LEU A 231 -14.57 -15.95 -19.89
CA LEU A 231 -15.04 -17.27 -20.30
C LEU A 231 -13.86 -18.18 -20.64
N VAL A 232 -13.83 -19.35 -20.01
CA VAL A 232 -12.78 -20.35 -20.20
C VAL A 232 -12.92 -21.09 -21.54
N GLU A 233 -11.81 -21.60 -22.09
CA GLU A 233 -11.77 -22.27 -23.39
C GLU A 233 -12.68 -23.51 -23.45
N GLU A 234 -12.76 -24.27 -22.38
CA GLU A 234 -13.64 -25.44 -22.26
C GLU A 234 -15.12 -25.11 -22.49
N TRP A 235 -15.52 -23.86 -22.22
CA TRP A 235 -16.89 -23.37 -22.43
C TRP A 235 -17.02 -22.47 -23.68
N GLY A 236 -16.03 -22.52 -24.57
CA GLY A 236 -16.02 -21.78 -25.83
C GLY A 236 -15.46 -20.36 -25.72
N GLY A 237 -14.78 -20.04 -24.65
CA GLY A 237 -14.07 -18.76 -24.44
C GLY A 237 -12.63 -18.76 -24.95
N LYS A 238 -11.89 -17.73 -24.61
CA LYS A 238 -10.50 -17.52 -25.02
C LYS A 238 -9.46 -17.76 -23.91
N TYR A 239 -9.88 -17.87 -22.65
CA TYR A 239 -8.99 -18.01 -21.52
C TYR A 239 -8.73 -19.49 -21.21
N GLN A 240 -7.47 -19.86 -21.11
CA GLN A 240 -7.09 -21.20 -20.72
C GLN A 240 -7.33 -21.41 -19.23
N SER A 241 -7.79 -22.58 -18.86
CA SER A 241 -7.97 -23.01 -17.47
C SER A 241 -7.52 -24.44 -17.27
N GLN A 242 -7.05 -24.76 -16.07
CA GLN A 242 -6.68 -26.10 -15.66
C GLN A 242 -7.11 -26.35 -14.23
N ASP A 243 -7.79 -27.47 -14.02
CA ASP A 243 -8.14 -27.95 -12.69
C ASP A 243 -6.94 -28.69 -12.10
N ILE A 244 -6.50 -28.26 -10.93
CA ILE A 244 -5.29 -28.77 -10.26
C ILE A 244 -5.49 -29.10 -8.78
N SER A 245 -4.61 -29.95 -8.26
CA SER A 245 -4.35 -30.05 -6.83
C SER A 245 -2.85 -29.88 -6.58
N ALA A 246 -2.46 -28.70 -6.18
CA ALA A 246 -1.05 -28.37 -5.88
C ALA A 246 -0.46 -29.31 -4.79
N LYS A 247 -1.29 -29.69 -3.81
CA LYS A 247 -0.87 -30.59 -2.73
C LYS A 247 -0.59 -32.03 -3.20
N LYS A 248 -1.35 -32.51 -4.16
CA LYS A 248 -1.21 -33.87 -4.71
C LYS A 248 -0.45 -33.92 -6.05
N GLY A 249 -0.16 -32.76 -6.64
CA GLY A 249 0.48 -32.65 -7.93
C GLY A 249 -0.42 -33.01 -9.13
N MET A 250 -1.73 -33.12 -8.92
CA MET A 250 -2.67 -33.46 -9.98
C MET A 250 -2.86 -32.28 -10.92
N GLY A 251 -2.75 -32.50 -12.25
CA GLY A 251 -2.99 -31.49 -13.27
C GLY A 251 -1.94 -30.39 -13.38
N VAL A 252 -0.87 -30.42 -12.55
CA VAL A 252 0.18 -29.38 -12.58
C VAL A 252 0.99 -29.44 -13.87
N GLU A 253 1.32 -30.61 -14.36
CA GLU A 253 2.03 -30.77 -15.64
C GLU A 253 1.20 -30.24 -16.81
N ASP A 254 -0.11 -30.51 -16.82
CA ASP A 254 -1.04 -30.00 -17.84
C ASP A 254 -1.13 -28.47 -17.78
N LEU A 255 -1.10 -27.88 -16.58
CA LEU A 255 -1.04 -26.42 -16.39
C LEU A 255 0.23 -25.84 -17.00
N LEU A 256 1.38 -26.46 -16.76
CA LEU A 256 2.67 -26.00 -17.32
C LEU A 256 2.70 -26.13 -18.85
N GLU A 257 2.13 -27.19 -19.40
CA GLU A 257 2.00 -27.33 -20.86
C GLU A 257 1.12 -26.23 -21.47
N LYS A 258 0.02 -25.85 -20.83
CA LYS A 258 -0.83 -24.74 -21.27
C LYS A 258 -0.09 -23.39 -21.21
N VAL A 259 0.70 -23.17 -20.17
CA VAL A 259 1.55 -21.98 -20.04
C VAL A 259 2.60 -21.93 -21.15
N LEU A 260 3.25 -23.05 -21.46
CA LEU A 260 4.23 -23.13 -22.54
C LEU A 260 3.60 -22.93 -23.91
N LEU A 261 2.38 -23.39 -24.11
CA LEU A 261 1.64 -23.17 -25.35
C LEU A 261 1.34 -21.68 -25.56
N GLU A 262 0.92 -20.97 -24.51
CA GLU A 262 0.77 -19.50 -24.55
C GLU A 262 2.09 -18.80 -24.84
N ALA A 263 3.19 -19.26 -24.23
CA ALA A 263 4.51 -18.71 -24.47
C ALA A 263 4.97 -18.87 -25.94
N GLU A 264 4.68 -20.00 -26.56
CA GLU A 264 4.97 -20.23 -27.98
C GLU A 264 4.19 -19.26 -28.88
N MET A 265 2.93 -18.96 -28.53
CA MET A 265 2.11 -18.00 -29.29
C MET A 265 2.65 -16.57 -29.18
N LEU A 266 3.31 -16.22 -28.06
CA LEU A 266 3.92 -14.91 -27.85
C LEU A 266 5.25 -14.72 -28.59
N ASP A 267 5.89 -15.80 -29.06
CA ASP A 267 7.19 -15.79 -29.76
C ASP A 267 8.27 -14.98 -29.01
N LEU A 268 8.48 -15.33 -27.73
CA LEU A 268 9.36 -14.59 -26.82
C LEU A 268 10.83 -14.72 -27.24
N LYS A 269 11.46 -13.59 -27.54
CA LYS A 269 12.85 -13.51 -27.99
C LYS A 269 13.62 -12.45 -27.23
N ALA A 270 14.92 -12.63 -27.13
CA ALA A 270 15.87 -11.65 -26.58
C ALA A 270 17.26 -11.85 -27.23
N ASN A 271 18.08 -10.81 -27.19
CA ASN A 271 19.45 -10.86 -27.65
C ASN A 271 20.40 -11.10 -26.45
N PRO A 272 21.00 -12.30 -26.29
CA PRO A 272 21.90 -12.56 -25.17
C PRO A 272 23.26 -11.85 -25.30
N ASP A 273 23.66 -11.42 -26.50
CA ASP A 273 24.99 -10.89 -26.79
C ASP A 273 25.09 -9.36 -26.65
N ARG A 274 24.27 -8.75 -25.79
CA ARG A 274 24.31 -7.32 -25.49
C ARG A 274 24.45 -7.06 -23.99
N ASN A 275 24.65 -5.80 -23.62
CA ASN A 275 24.60 -5.35 -22.24
C ASN A 275 23.24 -5.65 -21.62
N ALA A 276 23.23 -6.16 -20.41
CA ALA A 276 22.01 -6.56 -19.74
C ALA A 276 21.11 -5.37 -19.43
N THR A 277 19.82 -5.57 -19.67
CA THR A 277 18.73 -4.72 -19.20
C THR A 277 17.70 -5.59 -18.51
N GLY A 278 16.98 -5.03 -17.54
CA GLY A 278 15.95 -5.78 -16.83
C GLY A 278 15.34 -4.97 -15.69
N SER A 279 14.75 -5.65 -14.75
CA SER A 279 14.03 -5.04 -13.63
C SER A 279 14.57 -5.50 -12.29
N ILE A 280 14.53 -4.60 -11.31
CA ILE A 280 14.78 -4.91 -9.90
C ILE A 280 13.49 -5.52 -9.33
N ILE A 281 13.58 -6.76 -8.88
CA ILE A 281 12.46 -7.43 -8.23
C ILE A 281 12.36 -6.99 -6.79
N GLU A 282 13.48 -7.02 -6.07
CA GLU A 282 13.55 -6.66 -4.67
C GLU A 282 14.96 -6.27 -4.26
N SER A 283 15.09 -5.46 -3.22
CA SER A 283 16.39 -5.09 -2.66
C SER A 283 16.38 -5.18 -1.14
N SER A 284 17.52 -5.54 -0.57
CA SER A 284 17.71 -5.69 0.87
C SER A 284 19.09 -5.25 1.31
N LEU A 285 19.26 -5.04 2.61
CA LEU A 285 20.56 -4.77 3.22
C LEU A 285 20.97 -5.94 4.12
N ASP A 286 21.91 -6.74 3.66
CA ASP A 286 22.50 -7.83 4.43
C ASP A 286 23.67 -7.33 5.29
N LYS A 287 23.73 -7.76 6.55
CA LYS A 287 24.78 -7.32 7.51
C LYS A 287 26.19 -7.72 7.09
N GLY A 288 26.34 -8.82 6.34
CA GLY A 288 27.64 -9.33 5.92
C GLY A 288 28.01 -8.99 4.48
N ARG A 289 27.03 -8.90 3.62
CA ARG A 289 27.19 -8.76 2.16
C ARG A 289 26.96 -7.33 1.67
N GLY A 290 26.37 -6.45 2.51
CA GLY A 290 25.96 -5.10 2.12
C GLY A 290 24.64 -5.07 1.37
N TYR A 291 24.47 -4.13 0.44
CA TYR A 291 23.27 -4.06 -0.38
C TYR A 291 23.19 -5.22 -1.37
N VAL A 292 22.04 -5.87 -1.37
CA VAL A 292 21.74 -7.04 -2.17
C VAL A 292 20.48 -6.73 -3.00
N ALA A 293 20.54 -6.93 -4.30
CA ALA A 293 19.40 -6.74 -5.18
C ALA A 293 19.09 -8.03 -5.95
N THR A 294 17.83 -8.44 -5.94
CA THR A 294 17.34 -9.49 -6.83
C THR A 294 16.92 -8.83 -8.13
N VAL A 295 17.60 -9.18 -9.21
CA VAL A 295 17.35 -8.67 -10.55
C VAL A 295 16.76 -9.76 -11.45
N LEU A 296 15.92 -9.37 -12.39
CA LEU A 296 15.43 -10.22 -13.46
C LEU A 296 15.91 -9.63 -14.79
N VAL A 297 16.74 -10.36 -15.49
CA VAL A 297 17.28 -9.94 -16.78
C VAL A 297 16.20 -10.10 -17.85
N SER A 298 15.86 -9.02 -18.54
CA SER A 298 14.89 -9.04 -19.66
C SER A 298 15.58 -9.26 -20.99
N ASN A 299 16.73 -8.61 -21.19
CA ASN A 299 17.51 -8.67 -22.41
C ASN A 299 19.01 -8.58 -22.10
N GLY A 300 19.84 -9.13 -22.94
CA GLY A 300 21.29 -9.16 -22.74
C GLY A 300 21.74 -10.18 -21.70
N THR A 301 23.02 -10.16 -21.36
CA THR A 301 23.63 -11.02 -20.36
C THR A 301 24.36 -10.18 -19.32
N LEU A 302 23.97 -10.35 -18.05
CA LEU A 302 24.64 -9.70 -16.92
C LEU A 302 25.83 -10.55 -16.47
N LYS A 303 26.99 -9.92 -16.31
CA LYS A 303 28.22 -10.59 -15.91
C LYS A 303 28.80 -9.99 -14.63
N VAL A 304 29.57 -10.79 -13.90
CA VAL A 304 30.36 -10.29 -12.77
C VAL A 304 31.40 -9.29 -13.30
N GLY A 305 31.45 -8.11 -12.68
CA GLY A 305 32.32 -7.01 -13.10
C GLY A 305 31.62 -5.92 -13.89
N ASP A 306 30.40 -6.16 -14.38
CA ASP A 306 29.59 -5.14 -15.05
C ASP A 306 29.21 -4.01 -14.09
N ILE A 307 29.03 -2.82 -14.64
CA ILE A 307 28.55 -1.65 -13.88
C ILE A 307 27.05 -1.55 -14.09
N VAL A 308 26.32 -1.79 -13.04
CA VAL A 308 24.84 -1.75 -13.05
C VAL A 308 24.37 -0.41 -12.52
N LEU A 309 23.46 0.22 -13.24
CA LEU A 309 22.71 1.41 -12.85
C LEU A 309 21.25 1.03 -12.67
N ALA A 310 20.70 1.22 -11.48
CA ALA A 310 19.30 0.93 -11.16
C ALA A 310 18.71 2.07 -10.34
N GLY A 311 17.70 2.76 -10.87
CA GLY A 311 17.12 3.91 -10.21
C GLY A 311 18.16 4.99 -9.88
N THR A 312 18.31 5.29 -8.60
CA THR A 312 19.31 6.21 -8.03
C THR A 312 20.54 5.48 -7.47
N SER A 313 20.63 4.16 -7.65
CA SER A 313 21.75 3.34 -7.16
C SER A 313 22.57 2.80 -8.33
N TYR A 314 23.87 2.70 -8.14
CA TYR A 314 24.76 2.09 -9.13
C TYR A 314 25.86 1.32 -8.43
N GLY A 315 26.57 0.51 -9.15
CA GLY A 315 27.75 -0.19 -8.63
C GLY A 315 28.26 -1.27 -9.56
N ARG A 316 29.48 -1.71 -9.27
CA ARG A 316 30.09 -2.83 -9.99
C ARG A 316 29.68 -4.14 -9.37
N VAL A 317 29.16 -5.06 -10.16
CA VAL A 317 28.80 -6.41 -9.72
C VAL A 317 30.03 -7.14 -9.19
N LYS A 318 30.08 -7.34 -7.88
CA LYS A 318 31.18 -8.07 -7.21
C LYS A 318 30.96 -9.57 -7.22
N ALA A 319 29.71 -9.99 -7.07
CA ALA A 319 29.31 -11.38 -7.12
C ALA A 319 27.82 -11.48 -7.49
N MET A 320 27.45 -12.60 -8.10
CA MET A 320 26.06 -12.96 -8.37
C MET A 320 25.78 -14.35 -7.83
N PHE A 321 24.55 -14.56 -7.41
CA PHE A 321 24.04 -15.85 -6.92
C PHE A 321 22.71 -16.18 -7.59
N ASN A 322 22.47 -17.47 -7.77
CA ASN A 322 21.16 -17.94 -8.19
C ASN A 322 20.21 -18.08 -6.99
N GLU A 323 18.98 -18.49 -7.25
CA GLU A 323 17.94 -18.72 -6.21
C GLU A 323 18.30 -19.79 -5.18
N ARG A 324 19.31 -20.65 -5.47
CA ARG A 324 19.85 -21.67 -4.56
C ARG A 324 21.07 -21.20 -3.78
N ASN A 325 21.38 -19.90 -3.83
CA ASN A 325 22.55 -19.29 -3.18
C ASN A 325 23.90 -19.81 -3.73
N GLN A 326 23.91 -20.36 -4.94
CA GLN A 326 25.12 -20.79 -5.62
C GLN A 326 25.69 -19.63 -6.44
N ARG A 327 27.01 -19.48 -6.41
CA ARG A 327 27.71 -18.42 -7.14
C ARG A 327 27.65 -18.68 -8.64
N ILE A 328 27.21 -17.68 -9.40
CA ILE A 328 27.16 -17.70 -10.86
C ILE A 328 28.04 -16.59 -11.43
N LYS A 329 28.53 -16.78 -12.66
CA LYS A 329 29.36 -15.79 -13.35
C LYS A 329 28.57 -14.87 -14.27
N GLU A 330 27.47 -15.36 -14.80
CA GLU A 330 26.62 -14.67 -15.75
C GLU A 330 25.16 -15.08 -15.55
N ALA A 331 24.25 -14.18 -15.92
CA ALA A 331 22.80 -14.42 -15.97
C ALA A 331 22.28 -13.93 -17.32
N GLY A 332 21.68 -14.83 -18.08
CA GLY A 332 21.10 -14.55 -19.39
C GLY A 332 19.66 -14.03 -19.32
N PRO A 333 19.02 -13.82 -20.50
CA PRO A 333 17.64 -13.38 -20.58
C PRO A 333 16.67 -14.30 -19.83
N SER A 334 15.71 -13.71 -19.13
CA SER A 334 14.72 -14.38 -18.27
C SER A 334 15.31 -15.10 -17.05
N GLU A 335 16.57 -14.90 -16.72
CA GLU A 335 17.18 -15.48 -15.54
C GLU A 335 17.19 -14.48 -14.37
N PRO A 336 16.72 -14.89 -13.18
CA PRO A 336 16.87 -14.10 -11.97
C PRO A 336 18.27 -14.26 -11.41
N ALA A 337 18.81 -13.18 -10.83
CA ALA A 337 20.10 -13.20 -10.15
C ALA A 337 20.09 -12.30 -8.91
N LEU A 338 20.76 -12.76 -7.87
CA LEU A 338 21.06 -11.96 -6.70
C LEU A 338 22.39 -11.26 -6.91
N VAL A 339 22.37 -9.93 -6.95
CA VAL A 339 23.53 -9.08 -7.27
C VAL A 339 24.07 -8.41 -6.03
N LEU A 340 25.38 -8.46 -5.85
CA LEU A 340 26.13 -7.76 -4.80
C LEU A 340 27.05 -6.69 -5.41
N GLY A 341 27.17 -5.55 -4.73
CA GLY A 341 28.13 -4.52 -5.09
C GLY A 341 27.53 -3.16 -5.40
N LEU A 342 26.22 -3.03 -5.28
CA LEU A 342 25.54 -1.72 -5.41
C LEU A 342 25.88 -0.81 -4.22
N ASN A 343 25.87 0.51 -4.44
CA ASN A 343 26.13 1.52 -3.43
C ASN A 343 24.91 1.86 -2.56
N GLY A 344 23.74 1.40 -2.94
CA GLY A 344 22.48 1.60 -2.24
C GLY A 344 21.48 0.51 -2.55
N ALA A 345 20.30 0.58 -1.95
CA ALA A 345 19.17 -0.28 -2.26
C ALA A 345 18.34 0.40 -3.37
N PRO A 346 18.32 -0.11 -4.61
CA PRO A 346 17.43 0.39 -5.64
C PRO A 346 15.99 0.09 -5.26
N ALA A 347 15.07 0.92 -5.70
CA ALA A 347 13.66 0.67 -5.46
C ALA A 347 13.19 -0.56 -6.24
N ALA A 348 12.35 -1.36 -5.61
CA ALA A 348 11.74 -2.49 -6.29
C ALA A 348 10.86 -2.00 -7.45
N GLY A 349 10.99 -2.64 -8.62
CA GLY A 349 10.34 -2.23 -9.87
C GLY A 349 11.13 -1.25 -10.74
N ASP A 350 12.27 -0.74 -10.27
CA ASP A 350 13.17 0.05 -11.11
C ASP A 350 13.73 -0.80 -12.25
N THR A 351 13.94 -0.17 -13.39
CA THR A 351 14.71 -0.76 -14.48
C THR A 351 16.20 -0.62 -14.19
N PHE A 352 16.96 -1.66 -14.52
CA PHE A 352 18.41 -1.58 -14.48
C PHE A 352 19.02 -1.66 -15.88
N HIS A 353 20.16 -1.02 -16.04
CA HIS A 353 20.96 -1.05 -17.25
C HIS A 353 22.43 -1.27 -16.90
N VAL A 354 23.14 -1.98 -17.74
CA VAL A 354 24.59 -2.05 -17.68
C VAL A 354 25.16 -0.89 -18.47
N VAL A 355 26.03 -0.10 -17.82
CA VAL A 355 26.71 1.04 -18.43
C VAL A 355 28.22 0.78 -18.57
N GLU A 356 28.88 1.52 -19.46
CA GLU A 356 30.28 1.26 -19.78
C GLU A 356 31.27 1.80 -18.74
N SER A 357 30.91 2.86 -18.03
CA SER A 357 31.80 3.50 -17.07
C SER A 357 31.14 3.89 -15.76
N ASP A 358 31.92 3.85 -14.66
CA ASP A 358 31.49 4.34 -13.34
C ASP A 358 31.16 5.85 -13.37
N GLN A 359 31.83 6.62 -14.24
CA GLN A 359 31.59 8.05 -14.38
C GLN A 359 30.21 8.33 -14.96
N GLU A 360 29.85 7.63 -16.03
CA GLU A 360 28.52 7.72 -16.65
C GLU A 360 27.42 7.35 -15.66
N ALA A 361 27.56 6.22 -14.94
CA ALA A 361 26.65 5.80 -13.90
C ALA A 361 26.44 6.89 -12.83
N ARG A 362 27.51 7.52 -12.39
CA ARG A 362 27.50 8.57 -11.38
C ARG A 362 26.80 9.85 -11.86
N GLU A 363 27.06 10.27 -13.10
CA GLU A 363 26.42 11.44 -13.69
C GLU A 363 24.90 11.27 -13.80
N ILE A 364 24.45 10.12 -14.29
CA ILE A 364 23.03 9.78 -14.41
C ILE A 364 22.39 9.72 -13.03
N THR A 365 23.02 9.08 -12.05
CA THR A 365 22.53 8.98 -10.68
C THR A 365 22.34 10.35 -10.04
N ASN A 366 23.36 11.22 -10.12
CA ASN A 366 23.28 12.57 -9.57
C ASN A 366 22.12 13.38 -10.17
N LYS A 367 21.91 13.26 -11.49
CA LYS A 367 20.80 13.92 -12.18
C LYS A 367 19.45 13.39 -11.70
N ARG A 368 19.31 12.07 -11.52
CA ARG A 368 18.09 11.44 -10.98
C ARG A 368 17.80 11.84 -9.54
N GLU A 369 18.83 11.89 -8.68
CA GLU A 369 18.70 12.36 -7.30
C GLU A 369 18.29 13.82 -7.21
N GLN A 370 18.84 14.67 -8.08
CA GLN A 370 18.47 16.08 -8.13
C GLN A 370 16.99 16.22 -8.51
N LEU A 371 16.53 15.53 -9.55
CA LEU A 371 15.13 15.54 -9.99
C LEU A 371 14.18 15.01 -8.90
N ALA A 372 14.53 13.92 -8.24
CA ALA A 372 13.75 13.36 -7.12
C ALA A 372 13.65 14.35 -5.95
N ARG A 373 14.74 15.09 -5.66
CA ARG A 373 14.75 16.12 -4.62
C ARG A 373 13.87 17.31 -5.00
N GLU A 374 13.94 17.79 -6.25
CA GLU A 374 13.09 18.87 -6.74
C GLU A 374 11.61 18.50 -6.70
N GLN A 375 11.27 17.27 -7.07
CA GLN A 375 9.90 16.74 -6.95
C GLN A 375 9.44 16.66 -5.50
N GLY A 376 10.28 16.13 -4.61
CA GLY A 376 9.99 16.07 -3.18
C GLY A 376 9.72 17.46 -2.58
N LEU A 377 10.44 18.48 -3.00
CA LEU A 377 10.20 19.87 -2.57
C LEU A 377 8.87 20.43 -3.10
N ARG A 378 8.47 20.06 -4.33
CA ARG A 378 7.18 20.49 -4.91
C ARG A 378 5.99 19.75 -4.32
N THR A 379 6.17 18.51 -3.89
CA THR A 379 5.11 17.68 -3.27
C THR A 379 4.95 17.93 -1.77
N GLN A 380 5.91 18.61 -1.12
CA GLN A 380 5.75 19.05 0.26
C GLN A 380 4.65 20.10 0.34
N LYS A 381 3.51 19.68 0.86
CA LYS A 381 2.35 20.54 1.07
C LYS A 381 2.69 21.64 2.06
N ILE A 382 2.83 22.88 1.57
CA ILE A 382 2.88 24.04 2.45
C ILE A 382 1.50 24.14 3.09
N LEU A 383 1.43 23.94 4.40
CA LEU A 383 0.20 24.13 5.19
C LEU A 383 -0.37 25.52 4.91
N THR A 384 -1.49 25.57 4.19
CA THR A 384 -2.19 26.84 3.95
C THR A 384 -2.85 27.31 5.24
N LEU A 385 -3.00 28.63 5.40
CA LEU A 385 -3.69 29.21 6.56
C LEU A 385 -5.13 28.69 6.72
N ASP A 386 -5.81 28.37 5.62
CA ASP A 386 -7.14 27.78 5.64
C ASP A 386 -7.14 26.35 6.21
N GLU A 387 -6.11 25.57 5.91
CA GLU A 387 -5.96 24.22 6.43
C GLU A 387 -5.56 24.23 7.90
N LEU A 388 -4.73 25.19 8.29
CA LEU A 388 -4.43 25.46 9.71
C LEU A 388 -5.69 25.90 10.46
N GLY A 389 -6.51 26.77 9.87
CA GLY A 389 -7.79 27.18 10.44
C GLY A 389 -8.78 26.02 10.59
N ARG A 390 -8.83 25.11 9.61
CA ARG A 390 -9.63 23.89 9.66
C ARG A 390 -9.16 22.92 10.76
N ARG A 391 -7.85 22.73 10.88
CA ARG A 391 -7.23 21.89 11.93
C ARG A 391 -7.49 22.46 13.34
N ILE A 392 -7.41 23.77 13.50
CA ILE A 392 -7.74 24.46 14.77
C ILE A 392 -9.24 24.36 15.08
N ALA A 393 -10.11 24.45 14.08
CA ALA A 393 -11.56 24.33 14.24
C ALA A 393 -12.02 22.92 14.65
N LEU A 394 -11.31 21.87 14.20
CA LEU A 394 -11.56 20.47 14.60
C LEU A 394 -11.19 20.16 16.04
N GLY A 395 -10.38 21.00 16.70
CA GLY A 395 -10.08 20.97 18.14
C GLY A 395 -9.28 19.80 18.68
N ASN A 396 -9.28 18.63 18.00
CA ASN A 396 -8.64 17.39 18.44
C ASN A 396 -7.80 16.73 17.34
N PHE A 397 -7.20 17.53 16.46
CA PHE A 397 -6.35 16.98 15.42
C PHE A 397 -5.02 16.47 16.03
N GLN A 398 -4.68 15.22 15.74
CA GLN A 398 -3.45 14.58 16.19
C GLN A 398 -2.67 14.04 15.00
N GLU A 399 -1.36 14.01 15.14
CA GLU A 399 -0.45 13.43 14.16
C GLU A 399 0.26 12.22 14.77
N LEU A 400 0.27 11.11 14.06
CA LEU A 400 1.03 9.93 14.41
C LEU A 400 2.20 9.81 13.43
N ASN A 401 3.39 10.14 13.89
CA ASN A 401 4.60 10.07 13.10
C ASN A 401 5.25 8.69 13.25
N ILE A 402 5.59 8.07 12.12
CA ILE A 402 6.14 6.72 12.07
C ILE A 402 7.42 6.70 11.23
N ILE A 403 8.42 5.97 11.71
CA ILE A 403 9.58 5.57 10.92
C ILE A 403 9.45 4.08 10.64
N VAL A 404 9.51 3.69 9.37
CA VAL A 404 9.38 2.29 8.93
C VAL A 404 10.73 1.75 8.51
N LYS A 405 11.13 0.62 9.10
CA LYS A 405 12.32 -0.13 8.71
C LYS A 405 11.94 -1.58 8.43
N GLY A 406 12.47 -2.13 7.36
CA GLY A 406 12.21 -3.51 6.97
C GLY A 406 13.45 -4.23 6.46
N ASP A 407 13.30 -5.50 6.24
CA ASP A 407 14.36 -6.35 5.67
C ASP A 407 14.51 -6.14 4.17
N VAL A 408 13.40 -5.89 3.45
CA VAL A 408 13.36 -5.65 2.01
C VAL A 408 12.53 -4.40 1.65
N ASP A 409 12.87 -3.77 0.54
CA ASP A 409 12.27 -2.52 0.08
C ASP A 409 10.76 -2.65 -0.19
N GLY A 410 10.35 -3.71 -0.86
CA GLY A 410 8.95 -3.95 -1.17
C GLY A 410 8.06 -4.09 0.07
N SER A 411 8.55 -4.73 1.14
CA SER A 411 7.82 -4.84 2.42
C SER A 411 7.72 -3.51 3.14
N VAL A 412 8.78 -2.69 3.11
CA VAL A 412 8.78 -1.33 3.66
C VAL A 412 7.76 -0.45 2.95
N GLU A 413 7.72 -0.53 1.63
CA GLU A 413 6.76 0.21 0.81
C GLU A 413 5.31 -0.21 1.12
N ALA A 414 5.02 -1.51 1.10
CA ALA A 414 3.69 -2.06 1.37
C ALA A 414 3.19 -1.68 2.77
N LEU A 415 4.06 -1.78 3.78
CA LEU A 415 3.72 -1.41 5.15
C LEU A 415 3.47 0.10 5.26
N SER A 416 4.33 0.93 4.68
CA SER A 416 4.18 2.39 4.69
C SER A 416 2.87 2.82 4.04
N ASP A 417 2.52 2.29 2.88
CA ASP A 417 1.28 2.60 2.18
C ASP A 417 0.04 2.15 2.99
N SER A 418 0.12 0.99 3.63
CA SER A 418 -0.96 0.48 4.47
C SER A 418 -1.18 1.34 5.71
N LEU A 419 -0.09 1.81 6.36
CA LEU A 419 -0.17 2.68 7.53
C LEU A 419 -0.72 4.08 7.17
N ILE A 420 -0.30 4.65 6.04
CA ILE A 420 -0.82 5.93 5.56
C ILE A 420 -2.32 5.86 5.28
N LYS A 421 -2.82 4.74 4.74
CA LYS A 421 -4.25 4.51 4.49
C LYS A 421 -5.10 4.48 5.76
N LEU A 422 -4.52 4.24 6.93
CA LEU A 422 -5.22 4.28 8.22
C LEU A 422 -5.56 5.71 8.65
N SER A 423 -5.01 6.75 8.03
CA SER A 423 -5.28 8.15 8.36
C SER A 423 -6.78 8.45 8.37
N THR A 424 -7.22 9.17 9.39
CA THR A 424 -8.60 9.66 9.55
C THR A 424 -8.62 11.18 9.57
N GLU A 425 -9.80 11.80 9.58
CA GLU A 425 -9.93 13.27 9.67
C GLU A 425 -9.34 13.83 11.00
N GLN A 426 -9.33 13.04 12.06
CA GLN A 426 -8.86 13.44 13.39
C GLN A 426 -7.39 13.06 13.64
N ILE A 427 -6.92 11.97 13.04
CA ILE A 427 -5.55 11.48 13.22
C ILE A 427 -4.91 11.28 11.85
N GLN A 428 -3.83 12.00 11.58
CA GLN A 428 -3.03 11.83 10.38
C GLN A 428 -1.82 10.95 10.68
N VAL A 429 -1.66 9.87 9.92
CA VAL A 429 -0.46 9.02 9.97
C VAL A 429 0.55 9.53 8.96
N ASN A 430 1.72 9.92 9.44
CA ASN A 430 2.83 10.42 8.63
C ASN A 430 3.99 9.44 8.69
N VAL A 431 4.43 8.92 7.56
CA VAL A 431 5.68 8.16 7.47
C VAL A 431 6.81 9.14 7.17
N ILE A 432 7.59 9.49 8.18
CA ILE A 432 8.67 10.48 8.10
C ILE A 432 9.87 9.93 7.36
N HIS A 433 10.22 8.68 7.65
CA HIS A 433 11.36 8.01 7.04
C HIS A 433 11.05 6.53 6.82
N LYS A 434 11.53 6.01 5.70
CA LYS A 434 11.47 4.60 5.38
C LYS A 434 12.82 4.12 4.89
N GLY A 435 13.20 2.90 5.25
CA GLY A 435 14.48 2.37 4.82
C GLY A 435 14.63 0.88 5.07
N VAL A 436 15.60 0.31 4.39
CA VAL A 436 15.93 -1.12 4.45
C VAL A 436 17.07 -1.35 5.44
N GLY A 437 17.02 -2.46 6.15
CA GLY A 437 18.04 -2.90 7.09
C GLY A 437 17.69 -2.71 8.56
N ALA A 438 18.65 -3.00 9.44
CA ALA A 438 18.45 -2.92 10.88
C ALA A 438 18.20 -1.46 11.34
N ILE A 439 17.46 -1.29 12.42
CA ILE A 439 17.22 0.01 13.03
C ILE A 439 18.54 0.53 13.60
N SER A 440 18.95 1.72 13.16
CA SER A 440 20.21 2.38 13.52
C SER A 440 20.02 3.47 14.59
N GLU A 441 21.12 3.95 15.15
CA GLU A 441 21.10 5.09 16.05
C GLU A 441 20.56 6.36 15.40
N SER A 442 20.83 6.55 14.10
CA SER A 442 20.30 7.67 13.34
C SER A 442 18.77 7.65 13.23
N ASP A 443 18.19 6.46 13.08
CA ASP A 443 16.72 6.29 13.06
C ASP A 443 16.12 6.65 14.43
N VAL A 444 16.77 6.26 15.54
CA VAL A 444 16.34 6.60 16.89
C VAL A 444 16.45 8.10 17.14
N SER A 445 17.55 8.74 16.71
CA SER A 445 17.70 10.20 16.82
C SER A 445 16.63 10.96 16.05
N LEU A 446 16.31 10.50 14.85
CA LEU A 446 15.23 11.08 14.03
C LEU A 446 13.87 10.89 14.69
N ALA A 447 13.60 9.71 15.26
CA ALA A 447 12.36 9.43 15.97
C ALA A 447 12.21 10.32 17.22
N ALA A 448 13.26 10.49 18.02
CA ALA A 448 13.25 11.37 19.17
C ALA A 448 13.01 12.85 18.79
N ALA A 449 13.63 13.32 17.70
CA ALA A 449 13.46 14.69 17.22
C ALA A 449 12.06 14.96 16.63
N SER A 450 11.38 13.95 16.14
CA SER A 450 10.09 14.06 15.43
C SER A 450 8.91 13.54 16.23
N ASP A 451 9.12 13.13 17.49
CA ASP A 451 8.13 12.46 18.33
C ASP A 451 7.46 11.29 17.59
N ALA A 452 8.29 10.44 16.96
CA ALA A 452 7.87 9.35 16.12
C ALA A 452 8.08 8.00 16.79
N ILE A 453 7.25 7.02 16.44
CA ILE A 453 7.46 5.61 16.76
C ILE A 453 8.25 4.93 15.64
N ILE A 454 9.04 3.92 15.98
CA ILE A 454 9.77 3.12 14.99
C ILE A 454 9.07 1.78 14.84
N VAL A 455 8.65 1.48 13.61
CA VAL A 455 8.06 0.19 13.24
C VAL A 455 9.10 -0.61 12.45
N GLY A 456 9.55 -1.71 13.03
CA GLY A 456 10.48 -2.65 12.40
C GLY A 456 9.76 -3.89 11.87
N PHE A 457 9.85 -4.12 10.57
CA PHE A 457 9.29 -5.30 9.94
C PHE A 457 10.40 -6.30 9.63
N GLN A 458 10.38 -7.46 10.30
CA GLN A 458 11.39 -8.52 10.19
C GLN A 458 12.83 -8.06 10.54
N VAL A 459 12.99 -6.90 11.15
CA VAL A 459 14.29 -6.34 11.55
C VAL A 459 14.36 -6.10 13.04
N ARG A 460 15.59 -5.98 13.55
CA ARG A 460 15.85 -5.68 14.95
C ARG A 460 16.74 -4.46 15.07
N PRO A 461 16.62 -3.69 16.17
CA PRO A 461 17.54 -2.61 16.43
C PRO A 461 18.96 -3.15 16.69
N SER A 462 19.97 -2.36 16.33
CA SER A 462 21.35 -2.61 16.76
C SER A 462 21.42 -2.48 18.29
N GLY A 463 22.43 -3.09 18.91
CA GLY A 463 22.56 -3.01 20.38
C GLY A 463 22.73 -1.57 20.89
N ALA A 464 23.37 -0.70 20.11
CA ALA A 464 23.51 0.72 20.42
C ALA A 464 22.18 1.48 20.22
N ALA A 465 21.46 1.20 19.14
CA ALA A 465 20.14 1.79 18.89
C ALA A 465 19.11 1.41 19.97
N ALA A 466 19.11 0.15 20.44
CA ALA A 466 18.22 -0.27 21.51
C ALA A 466 18.46 0.49 22.82
N LYS A 467 19.73 0.68 23.23
CA LYS A 467 20.09 1.46 24.41
C LYS A 467 19.72 2.93 24.27
N MET A 468 19.95 3.50 23.10
CA MET A 468 19.61 4.88 22.81
C MET A 468 18.10 5.10 22.85
N ALA A 469 17.33 4.17 22.30
CA ALA A 469 15.87 4.24 22.35
C ALA A 469 15.31 4.22 23.78
N GLU A 470 15.90 3.40 24.67
CA GLU A 470 15.55 3.41 26.10
C GLU A 470 15.89 4.75 26.78
N GLN A 471 17.02 5.37 26.43
CA GLN A 471 17.46 6.65 26.98
C GLN A 471 16.60 7.82 26.51
N GLU A 472 16.26 7.85 25.23
CA GLU A 472 15.47 8.90 24.59
C GLU A 472 13.95 8.69 24.72
N GLY A 473 13.52 7.53 25.25
CA GLY A 473 12.10 7.19 25.39
C GLY A 473 11.38 6.89 24.06
N VAL A 474 12.12 6.47 23.03
CA VAL A 474 11.56 6.13 21.71
C VAL A 474 10.98 4.71 21.74
N ASP A 475 9.73 4.57 21.32
CA ASP A 475 9.06 3.27 21.21
C ASP A 475 9.46 2.58 19.91
N ILE A 476 9.99 1.36 20.03
CA ILE A 476 10.35 0.49 18.89
C ILE A 476 9.44 -0.72 18.91
N ARG A 477 8.58 -0.84 17.89
CA ARG A 477 7.70 -1.98 17.68
C ARG A 477 8.24 -2.89 16.58
N LYS A 478 8.21 -4.19 16.82
CA LYS A 478 8.75 -5.22 15.92
C LYS A 478 7.66 -6.18 15.51
N TYR A 479 7.54 -6.39 14.20
CA TYR A 479 6.53 -7.27 13.63
C TYR A 479 7.15 -8.23 12.64
N SER A 480 6.57 -9.42 12.56
CA SER A 480 6.93 -10.45 11.56
C SER A 480 5.81 -10.68 10.55
N VAL A 481 4.60 -10.21 10.85
CA VAL A 481 3.42 -10.31 9.99
C VAL A 481 2.83 -8.91 9.81
N ILE A 482 2.51 -8.55 8.56
CA ILE A 482 2.04 -7.21 8.22
C ILE A 482 0.68 -6.88 8.85
N TYR A 483 -0.19 -7.88 9.02
CA TYR A 483 -1.48 -7.72 9.71
C TYR A 483 -1.33 -7.21 11.13
N ASP A 484 -0.41 -7.80 11.88
CA ASP A 484 -0.18 -7.45 13.29
C ASP A 484 0.26 -5.98 13.41
N ALA A 485 1.12 -5.52 12.50
CA ALA A 485 1.57 -4.14 12.46
C ALA A 485 0.42 -3.17 12.19
N ILE A 486 -0.43 -3.47 11.21
CA ILE A 486 -1.58 -2.64 10.83
C ILE A 486 -2.60 -2.59 11.97
N GLU A 487 -2.94 -3.73 12.57
CA GLU A 487 -3.93 -3.82 13.65
C GLU A 487 -3.47 -3.11 14.92
N GLU A 488 -2.19 -3.24 15.29
CA GLU A 488 -1.66 -2.60 16.49
C GLU A 488 -1.56 -1.07 16.33
N VAL A 489 -1.17 -0.57 15.17
CA VAL A 489 -1.18 0.86 14.88
C VAL A 489 -2.61 1.40 14.87
N LYS A 490 -3.56 0.68 14.30
CA LYS A 490 -4.97 1.04 14.34
C LYS A 490 -5.50 1.11 15.77
N ALA A 491 -5.19 0.14 16.61
CA ALA A 491 -5.57 0.14 18.03
C ALA A 491 -4.91 1.31 18.80
N ALA A 492 -3.66 1.66 18.47
CA ALA A 492 -2.99 2.82 19.04
C ALA A 492 -3.69 4.13 18.66
N MET A 493 -4.11 4.27 17.40
CA MET A 493 -4.88 5.42 16.94
C MET A 493 -6.24 5.53 17.64
N GLU A 494 -6.96 4.43 17.82
CA GLU A 494 -8.22 4.42 18.58
C GLU A 494 -8.01 4.88 20.03
N GLY A 495 -6.89 4.50 20.65
CA GLY A 495 -6.50 4.94 21.98
C GLY A 495 -6.12 6.44 22.08
N MET A 496 -5.73 7.06 20.99
CA MET A 496 -5.44 8.50 20.90
C MET A 496 -6.72 9.36 20.82
N LEU A 497 -7.84 8.80 20.38
CA LEU A 497 -9.10 9.53 20.28
C LEU A 497 -9.65 9.85 21.68
N ALA A 498 -10.05 11.10 21.88
CA ALA A 498 -10.78 11.47 23.09
C ALA A 498 -12.10 10.69 23.15
N PRO A 499 -12.52 10.16 24.31
CA PRO A 499 -13.79 9.45 24.41
C PRO A 499 -14.93 10.37 24.05
N GLU A 500 -15.72 10.03 23.04
CA GLU A 500 -16.97 10.71 22.74
C GLU A 500 -17.96 10.46 23.87
N LEU A 501 -18.38 11.53 24.52
CA LEU A 501 -19.43 11.46 25.53
C LEU A 501 -20.77 11.27 24.81
N LYS A 502 -21.25 10.04 24.77
CA LYS A 502 -22.56 9.74 24.22
C LYS A 502 -23.60 9.97 25.32
N GLU A 503 -24.43 11.00 25.14
CA GLU A 503 -25.55 11.23 26.03
C GLU A 503 -26.58 10.11 25.85
N GLN A 504 -26.95 9.50 26.96
CA GLN A 504 -28.01 8.49 27.00
C GLN A 504 -29.14 8.99 27.90
N ILE A 505 -30.36 8.98 27.38
CA ILE A 505 -31.54 9.31 28.18
C ILE A 505 -31.75 8.18 29.19
N THR A 506 -31.55 8.47 30.48
CA THR A 506 -31.72 7.52 31.59
C THR A 506 -33.16 7.51 32.13
N ALA A 507 -33.83 8.66 32.10
CA ALA A 507 -35.20 8.78 32.55
C ALA A 507 -35.92 9.94 31.86
N THR A 508 -37.23 9.81 31.73
CA THR A 508 -38.13 10.90 31.33
C THR A 508 -39.04 11.23 32.51
N ILE A 509 -39.09 12.51 32.87
CA ILE A 509 -39.78 13.01 34.06
C ILE A 509 -40.75 14.09 33.66
N GLU A 510 -41.98 14.02 34.16
CA GLU A 510 -43.03 15.03 33.93
C GLU A 510 -43.17 15.90 35.18
N ILE A 511 -42.97 17.19 35.02
CA ILE A 511 -43.22 18.19 36.09
C ILE A 511 -44.72 18.38 36.23
N ARG A 512 -45.25 18.20 37.44
CA ARG A 512 -46.67 18.42 37.77
C ARG A 512 -46.93 19.72 38.48
N GLU A 513 -46.08 20.04 39.46
CA GLU A 513 -46.19 21.28 40.22
C GLU A 513 -44.82 21.87 40.53
N VAL A 514 -44.72 23.17 40.66
CA VAL A 514 -43.47 23.85 41.01
C VAL A 514 -43.65 24.62 42.32
N PHE A 515 -42.80 24.31 43.29
CA PHE A 515 -42.80 24.94 44.61
C PHE A 515 -41.61 25.86 44.77
N ASN A 516 -41.85 27.05 45.31
CA ASN A 516 -40.80 27.98 45.69
C ASN A 516 -40.56 27.89 47.19
N ILE A 517 -39.46 27.27 47.59
CA ILE A 517 -39.10 27.03 49.01
C ILE A 517 -38.01 28.02 49.41
N THR A 518 -38.30 28.89 50.36
CA THR A 518 -37.49 30.06 50.78
C THR A 518 -36.02 29.76 51.15
N LYS A 519 -35.66 28.48 51.42
CA LYS A 519 -34.28 28.07 51.78
C LYS A 519 -33.63 27.19 50.71
N VAL A 520 -34.35 26.71 49.73
CA VAL A 520 -33.85 25.69 48.76
C VAL A 520 -33.97 26.20 47.32
N GLY A 521 -34.79 27.21 47.05
CA GLY A 521 -35.10 27.72 45.73
C GLY A 521 -36.29 26.98 45.06
N LEU A 522 -36.34 26.94 43.75
CA LEU A 522 -37.37 26.25 42.99
C LEU A 522 -37.20 24.74 43.06
N VAL A 523 -38.25 24.04 43.45
CA VAL A 523 -38.32 22.56 43.47
C VAL A 523 -39.49 22.12 42.61
N ALA A 524 -39.25 21.29 41.62
CA ALA A 524 -40.28 20.69 40.79
C ALA A 524 -40.78 19.40 41.45
N GLY A 525 -42.10 19.36 41.74
CA GLY A 525 -42.80 18.11 42.04
C GLY A 525 -43.06 17.40 40.73
N ALA A 526 -42.42 16.27 40.54
CA ALA A 526 -42.41 15.58 39.25
C ALA A 526 -42.63 14.08 39.39
N MET A 527 -43.11 13.46 38.34
CA MET A 527 -43.28 12.01 38.26
C MET A 527 -42.39 11.39 37.20
N VAL A 528 -41.65 10.35 37.56
CA VAL A 528 -40.82 9.62 36.61
C VAL A 528 -41.72 8.75 35.72
N LYS A 529 -41.75 9.04 34.42
CA LYS A 529 -42.54 8.29 33.42
C LYS A 529 -41.83 7.03 32.94
N THR A 530 -40.55 7.17 32.61
CA THR A 530 -39.74 6.05 32.14
C THR A 530 -38.33 6.12 32.74
N GLY A 531 -37.74 4.96 32.99
CA GLY A 531 -36.38 4.84 33.45
C GLY A 531 -36.18 5.11 34.95
N LYS A 532 -34.94 5.42 35.33
CA LYS A 532 -34.54 5.76 36.70
C LYS A 532 -33.70 7.03 36.68
N VAL A 533 -34.04 7.99 37.55
CA VAL A 533 -33.26 9.20 37.75
C VAL A 533 -32.36 9.07 38.96
N LYS A 534 -31.10 9.46 38.81
CA LYS A 534 -30.11 9.52 39.88
C LYS A 534 -29.73 10.96 40.19
N ARG A 535 -29.35 11.24 41.43
CA ARG A 535 -28.90 12.58 41.84
C ARG A 535 -27.66 13.06 41.07
N SER A 536 -26.86 12.16 40.58
CA SER A 536 -25.63 12.46 39.79
C SER A 536 -25.91 12.81 38.34
N ASP A 537 -27.14 12.62 37.87
CA ASP A 537 -27.49 12.81 36.46
C ASP A 537 -27.62 14.28 36.11
N LYS A 538 -27.40 14.59 34.82
CA LYS A 538 -27.74 15.90 34.24
C LYS A 538 -29.16 15.87 33.74
N ALA A 539 -29.89 16.98 33.93
CA ALA A 539 -31.28 17.12 33.47
C ALA A 539 -31.41 18.21 32.41
N ARG A 540 -32.21 17.95 31.42
CA ARG A 540 -32.68 18.96 30.45
C ARG A 540 -34.13 19.30 30.74
N LEU A 541 -34.42 20.59 30.91
CA LEU A 541 -35.77 21.08 31.04
C LEU A 541 -36.32 21.37 29.63
N ILE A 542 -37.38 20.68 29.28
CA ILE A 542 -38.03 20.82 27.97
C ILE A 542 -39.42 21.42 28.18
N ARG A 543 -39.74 22.51 27.47
CA ARG A 543 -41.05 23.16 27.43
C ARG A 543 -41.48 23.27 25.95
N ASP A 544 -42.66 22.78 25.64
CA ASP A 544 -43.23 22.79 24.28
C ASP A 544 -42.28 22.21 23.20
N GLY A 545 -41.51 21.15 23.58
CA GLY A 545 -40.56 20.51 22.68
C GLY A 545 -39.21 21.22 22.57
N ILE A 546 -39.00 22.34 23.26
CA ILE A 546 -37.74 23.11 23.22
C ILE A 546 -36.97 22.95 24.53
N VAL A 547 -35.67 22.67 24.46
CA VAL A 547 -34.80 22.63 25.62
C VAL A 547 -34.53 24.06 26.10
N ILE A 548 -35.05 24.41 27.26
CA ILE A 548 -34.88 25.76 27.84
C ILE A 548 -33.73 25.84 28.86
N PHE A 549 -33.36 24.74 29.48
CA PHE A 549 -32.29 24.68 30.44
C PHE A 549 -31.63 23.29 30.47
N THR A 550 -30.31 23.26 30.66
CA THR A 550 -29.54 22.04 30.90
C THR A 550 -28.64 22.24 32.11
N GLY A 551 -28.73 21.37 33.09
CA GLY A 551 -27.96 21.51 34.32
C GLY A 551 -27.93 20.23 35.16
N ASN A 552 -27.13 20.27 36.23
CA ASN A 552 -27.03 19.17 37.18
C ASN A 552 -28.20 19.19 38.16
N ILE A 553 -28.62 17.99 38.61
CA ILE A 553 -29.58 17.84 39.67
C ILE A 553 -28.94 18.26 41.00
N ASN A 554 -29.49 19.27 41.67
CA ASN A 554 -29.01 19.74 42.97
C ASN A 554 -29.53 18.87 44.11
N ALA A 555 -30.82 18.62 44.15
CA ALA A 555 -31.45 17.73 45.11
C ALA A 555 -32.49 16.84 44.48
N LEU A 556 -32.55 15.59 44.90
CA LEU A 556 -33.53 14.60 44.54
C LEU A 556 -34.17 14.08 45.83
N LYS A 557 -35.46 14.33 46.01
CA LYS A 557 -36.19 13.96 47.22
C LYS A 557 -37.43 13.12 46.89
N ARG A 558 -37.76 12.22 47.80
CA ARG A 558 -39.03 11.52 47.79
C ARG A 558 -39.75 11.85 49.11
N PHE A 559 -40.89 12.50 49.00
CA PHE A 559 -41.55 13.13 50.12
C PHE A 559 -40.64 14.17 50.83
N LYS A 560 -40.11 13.84 51.99
CA LYS A 560 -39.19 14.73 52.76
C LYS A 560 -37.76 14.20 52.81
N ASP A 561 -37.53 12.98 52.33
CA ASP A 561 -36.25 12.31 52.45
C ASP A 561 -35.38 12.48 51.18
N ASP A 562 -34.09 12.74 51.37
CA ASP A 562 -33.12 12.73 50.26
C ASP A 562 -32.85 11.31 49.77
N VAL A 563 -33.00 11.08 48.49
CA VAL A 563 -32.81 9.76 47.87
C VAL A 563 -31.72 9.81 46.81
N LYS A 564 -31.04 8.70 46.60
CA LYS A 564 -29.98 8.60 45.59
C LYS A 564 -30.52 8.33 44.19
N GLU A 565 -31.64 7.59 44.10
CA GLU A 565 -32.33 7.27 42.85
C GLU A 565 -33.84 7.14 43.03
N VAL A 566 -34.61 7.46 41.97
CA VAL A 566 -36.04 7.27 41.90
C VAL A 566 -36.42 6.53 40.61
N GLY A 567 -37.19 5.47 40.73
CA GLY A 567 -37.62 4.65 39.59
C GLY A 567 -38.94 5.12 38.95
N THR A 568 -39.32 4.41 37.91
CA THR A 568 -40.57 4.65 37.13
C THR A 568 -41.82 4.61 38.00
N ASN A 569 -42.76 5.50 37.71
CA ASN A 569 -44.05 5.67 38.39
C ASN A 569 -43.98 6.16 39.85
N PHE A 570 -42.84 6.67 40.30
CA PHE A 570 -42.73 7.33 41.59
C PHE A 570 -42.67 8.83 41.45
N GLU A 571 -43.28 9.51 42.40
CA GLU A 571 -43.17 10.96 42.53
C GLU A 571 -41.90 11.36 43.25
N CYS A 572 -41.29 12.46 42.80
CA CYS A 572 -40.08 13.02 43.37
C CYS A 572 -40.07 14.54 43.31
N GLY A 573 -39.31 15.12 44.24
CA GLY A 573 -38.99 16.54 44.21
C GLY A 573 -37.59 16.72 43.62
N ILE A 574 -37.47 17.47 42.54
CA ILE A 574 -36.18 17.72 41.86
C ILE A 574 -35.90 19.23 41.88
N SER A 575 -34.67 19.57 42.28
CA SER A 575 -34.18 20.92 42.08
C SER A 575 -32.93 20.89 41.18
N LEU A 576 -32.81 21.85 40.30
CA LEU A 576 -31.65 21.99 39.39
C LEU A 576 -30.74 23.11 39.86
N VAL A 577 -29.43 22.97 39.64
CA VAL A 577 -28.46 23.98 39.98
C VAL A 577 -28.64 25.19 39.08
N ASN A 578 -28.78 26.40 39.67
CA ASN A 578 -28.90 27.68 38.94
C ASN A 578 -30.10 27.80 37.97
N CYS A 579 -31.18 27.03 38.19
CA CYS A 579 -32.39 27.13 37.40
C CYS A 579 -33.42 28.00 38.12
N ASN A 580 -33.78 29.13 37.52
CA ASN A 580 -34.73 30.09 38.07
C ASN A 580 -36.12 30.06 37.38
N ASP A 581 -36.27 29.24 36.36
CA ASP A 581 -37.53 29.09 35.61
C ASP A 581 -37.82 27.60 35.34
N MET A 582 -38.68 27.02 36.19
CA MET A 582 -39.14 25.63 36.03
C MET A 582 -40.62 25.53 35.70
N LYS A 583 -41.30 26.66 35.44
CA LYS A 583 -42.75 26.67 35.16
C LYS A 583 -43.08 26.12 33.79
#